data_1295f48797fe522aca5ea8be8199ba80
#
_entry.id   1295f48797fe522aca5ea8be8199ba80
#
_cell.length_a   1.000
_cell.length_b   1.000
_cell.length_c   1.000
_cell.angle_alpha   90.00
_cell.angle_beta   90.00
_cell.angle_gamma   90.00
#
_symmetry.space_group_name_H-M   'P 1'
#
loop_
_entity.id
_entity.type
_entity.pdbx_description
1 polymer ?
#
loop_
_entity_poly.entity_id
_entity_poly.type
_entity_poly.pdbx_seq_one_letter_code
_entity_poly.pdbx_strand_id
1 'polypeptide(L)'
;SLSKSAGKANVVFFQNNWDVFTEIDKYLKPEQYFFAFPFMVGGGKEDKSIHCAISGLKYSNTPLGEKDGRITPRVEKLFIILDKANLKPVISNQILVWLITHYAVAASLSAGIMSAGSASKFIENTAIIKITMKAIREGLAICKRMGINPKTEKANRLYLLPLFISVPIAKKIYGNDALQLMFDGHINHSPVEIRQMIDDIIDSGI
;
A
#
# COMPACT_ATOMS: atom_id res chain seq x y z
N SER A 1 -24.39 -11.71 1.22
CA SER A 1 -23.39 -10.84 0.59
C SER A 1 -23.37 -9.49 1.32
N LEU A 2 -22.24 -8.82 1.31
CA LEU A 2 -22.05 -7.52 1.97
C LEU A 2 -23.11 -6.49 1.53
N SER A 3 -23.45 -6.48 0.25
CA SER A 3 -24.47 -5.60 -0.33
C SER A 3 -25.86 -5.74 0.30
N LYS A 4 -26.22 -6.96 0.73
CA LYS A 4 -27.51 -7.23 1.41
C LYS A 4 -27.48 -6.89 2.89
N SER A 5 -26.27 -6.96 3.52
CA SER A 5 -26.09 -6.80 4.95
C SER A 5 -25.66 -5.39 5.36
N ALA A 6 -25.09 -4.61 4.46
CA ALA A 6 -24.56 -3.27 4.77
C ALA A 6 -25.64 -2.26 5.17
N GLY A 7 -26.87 -2.36 4.59
CA GLY A 7 -27.96 -1.47 4.91
C GLY A 7 -27.55 0.01 4.77
N LYS A 8 -27.60 0.77 5.87
CA LYS A 8 -27.15 2.17 5.98
C LYS A 8 -25.72 2.32 6.51
N ALA A 9 -24.99 1.22 6.76
CA ALA A 9 -23.63 1.27 7.24
C ALA A 9 -22.67 1.78 6.17
N ASN A 10 -21.63 2.48 6.59
CA ASN A 10 -20.51 2.82 5.72
C ASN A 10 -19.52 1.66 5.70
N VAL A 11 -19.15 1.21 4.51
CA VAL A 11 -18.10 0.21 4.30
C VAL A 11 -16.79 0.92 4.02
N VAL A 12 -15.75 0.57 4.74
CA VAL A 12 -14.40 1.10 4.50
C VAL A 12 -13.51 -0.02 4.02
N PHE A 13 -12.92 0.13 2.85
CA PHE A 13 -11.96 -0.82 2.31
C PHE A 13 -10.56 -0.47 2.81
N PHE A 14 -10.04 -1.30 3.72
CA PHE A 14 -8.67 -1.23 4.26
C PHE A 14 -7.83 -2.36 3.66
N GLN A 15 -7.51 -2.28 2.39
CA GLN A 15 -6.80 -3.35 1.68
C GLN A 15 -6.00 -2.83 0.50
N ASN A 16 -5.10 -3.67 -0.02
CA ASN A 16 -4.46 -3.46 -1.30
C ASN A 16 -5.51 -3.48 -2.41
N ASN A 17 -5.46 -2.49 -3.32
CA ASN A 17 -6.39 -2.37 -4.44
C ASN A 17 -5.64 -2.01 -5.71
N TRP A 18 -5.84 -2.78 -6.79
CA TRP A 18 -5.29 -2.50 -8.12
C TRP A 18 -6.36 -2.00 -9.09
N ASP A 19 -7.33 -2.83 -9.44
CA ASP A 19 -8.44 -2.50 -10.35
C ASP A 19 -9.78 -3.10 -9.89
N VAL A 20 -10.02 -3.11 -8.58
CA VAL A 20 -11.24 -3.69 -8.02
C VAL A 20 -12.41 -2.71 -7.92
N PHE A 21 -12.23 -1.45 -8.32
CA PHE A 21 -13.23 -0.41 -8.12
C PHE A 21 -14.51 -0.65 -8.93
N THR A 22 -14.38 -1.15 -10.15
CA THR A 22 -15.49 -1.54 -11.00
C THR A 22 -16.25 -2.75 -10.45
N GLU A 23 -15.56 -3.67 -9.81
CA GLU A 23 -16.18 -4.83 -9.16
C GLU A 23 -16.98 -4.41 -7.93
N ILE A 24 -16.44 -3.52 -7.09
CA ILE A 24 -17.14 -2.97 -5.92
C ILE A 24 -18.44 -2.27 -6.34
N ASP A 25 -18.41 -1.48 -7.43
CA ASP A 25 -19.55 -0.73 -7.94
C ASP A 25 -20.72 -1.63 -8.40
N LYS A 26 -20.47 -2.92 -8.68
CA LYS A 26 -21.53 -3.90 -8.97
C LYS A 26 -22.37 -4.26 -7.75
N TYR A 27 -21.81 -4.10 -6.55
CA TYR A 27 -22.43 -4.57 -5.31
C TYR A 27 -22.75 -3.46 -4.33
N LEU A 28 -22.04 -2.35 -4.35
CA LEU A 28 -22.20 -1.22 -3.44
C LEU A 28 -22.35 0.08 -4.22
N LYS A 29 -23.23 0.95 -3.75
CA LYS A 29 -23.34 2.31 -4.28
C LYS A 29 -22.19 3.16 -3.77
N PRO A 30 -21.72 4.17 -4.52
CA PRO A 30 -20.64 5.06 -4.09
C PRO A 30 -20.85 5.67 -2.70
N GLU A 31 -22.11 5.93 -2.31
CA GLU A 31 -22.44 6.49 -1.01
C GLU A 31 -22.28 5.49 0.14
N GLN A 32 -22.10 4.20 -0.14
CA GLN A 32 -22.01 3.14 0.87
C GLN A 32 -20.57 2.81 1.24
N TYR A 33 -19.57 3.22 0.44
CA TYR A 33 -18.18 2.84 0.69
C TYR A 33 -17.20 3.97 0.42
N PHE A 34 -16.03 3.85 1.02
CA PHE A 34 -14.86 4.68 0.77
C PHE A 34 -13.59 3.90 1.13
N PHE A 35 -12.42 4.51 0.96
CA PHE A 35 -11.15 3.82 1.07
C PHE A 35 -10.28 4.36 2.18
N ALA A 36 -9.48 3.47 2.76
CA ALA A 36 -8.37 3.81 3.62
C ALA A 36 -7.26 2.75 3.48
N PHE A 37 -6.08 3.00 4.02
CA PHE A 37 -5.01 2.02 4.05
C PHE A 37 -4.23 2.06 5.35
N PRO A 38 -3.99 0.92 6.03
CA PRO A 38 -3.33 0.86 7.31
C PRO A 38 -1.79 0.88 7.14
N PHE A 39 -1.25 1.90 6.48
CA PHE A 39 0.18 1.98 6.14
C PHE A 39 1.12 2.01 7.35
N MET A 40 0.59 2.30 8.54
CA MET A 40 1.36 2.29 9.78
C MET A 40 1.37 0.95 10.49
N VAL A 41 0.50 0.01 10.10
CA VAL A 41 0.24 -1.21 10.85
C VAL A 41 0.62 -2.40 9.99
N GLY A 42 1.39 -3.30 10.56
CA GLY A 42 1.70 -4.60 9.98
C GLY A 42 1.61 -5.68 11.05
N GLY A 43 1.60 -6.92 10.62
CA GLY A 43 1.58 -8.04 11.55
C GLY A 43 1.01 -9.30 10.91
N GLY A 44 0.73 -10.28 11.76
CA GLY A 44 0.21 -11.56 11.33
C GLY A 44 -0.48 -12.29 12.47
N LYS A 45 -1.06 -13.43 12.14
CA LYS A 45 -1.63 -14.36 13.11
C LYS A 45 -0.70 -15.56 13.25
N GLU A 46 -0.31 -15.83 14.47
CA GLU A 46 0.49 -17.00 14.84
C GLU A 46 -0.33 -17.81 15.84
N ASP A 47 -0.73 -19.02 15.47
CA ASP A 47 -1.66 -19.87 16.23
C ASP A 47 -2.97 -19.14 16.60
N LYS A 48 -3.16 -18.87 17.90
CA LYS A 48 -4.33 -18.15 18.44
C LYS A 48 -4.04 -16.68 18.76
N SER A 49 -2.82 -16.23 18.54
CA SER A 49 -2.37 -14.87 18.85
C SER A 49 -2.30 -14.00 17.61
N ILE A 50 -2.67 -12.74 17.76
CA ILE A 50 -2.49 -11.71 16.73
C ILE A 50 -1.30 -10.86 17.17
N HIS A 51 -0.26 -10.86 16.33
CA HIS A 51 0.89 -9.99 16.50
C HIS A 51 0.72 -8.77 15.61
N CYS A 52 0.78 -7.59 16.19
CA CYS A 52 0.66 -6.32 15.48
C CYS A 52 1.85 -5.44 15.76
N ALA A 53 2.49 -4.95 14.72
CA ALA A 53 3.53 -3.94 14.78
C ALA A 53 2.98 -2.61 14.26
N ILE A 54 3.17 -1.53 15.02
CA ILE A 54 2.81 -0.17 14.60
C ILE A 54 4.11 0.55 14.27
N SER A 55 4.23 1.02 13.02
CA SER A 55 5.38 1.80 12.59
C SER A 55 5.41 3.15 13.30
N GLY A 56 6.51 3.41 14.01
CA GLY A 56 6.80 4.73 14.59
C GLY A 56 7.38 5.75 13.62
N LEU A 57 7.47 5.44 12.33
CA LEU A 57 8.12 6.28 11.34
C LEU A 57 7.43 7.63 11.17
N LYS A 58 8.23 8.68 11.05
CA LYS A 58 7.74 10.06 10.87
C LYS A 58 6.80 10.22 9.69
N TYR A 59 7.00 9.45 8.64
CA TYR A 59 6.26 9.57 7.36
C TYR A 59 5.19 8.49 7.17
N SER A 60 5.04 7.58 8.13
CA SER A 60 3.95 6.61 8.08
C SER A 60 2.67 7.27 8.54
N ASN A 61 1.60 7.10 7.77
CA ASN A 61 0.26 7.62 8.06
C ASN A 61 -0.80 6.64 7.57
N THR A 62 -2.05 6.91 7.92
CA THR A 62 -3.21 6.16 7.45
C THR A 62 -3.97 7.02 6.46
N PRO A 63 -3.72 6.91 5.14
CA PRO A 63 -4.48 7.64 4.15
C PRO A 63 -5.92 7.12 4.11
N LEU A 64 -6.87 8.05 3.94
CA LEU A 64 -8.28 7.73 3.76
C LEU A 64 -8.94 8.78 2.86
N GLY A 65 -10.00 8.39 2.16
CA GLY A 65 -10.70 9.33 1.28
C GLY A 65 -11.83 8.69 0.47
N GLU A 66 -12.64 9.56 -0.10
CA GLU A 66 -13.67 9.18 -1.06
C GLU A 66 -13.06 8.87 -2.42
N LYS A 67 -13.75 8.02 -3.19
CA LYS A 67 -13.37 7.67 -4.56
C LYS A 67 -13.24 8.90 -5.47
N ASP A 68 -14.10 9.90 -5.26
CA ASP A 68 -14.14 11.14 -6.03
C ASP A 68 -13.33 12.30 -5.43
N GLY A 69 -12.64 12.05 -4.32
CA GLY A 69 -11.79 13.03 -3.65
C GLY A 69 -12.51 14.06 -2.79
N ARG A 70 -13.84 14.00 -2.67
CA ARG A 70 -14.59 14.91 -1.78
C ARG A 70 -14.28 14.62 -0.31
N ILE A 71 -14.36 15.63 0.52
CA ILE A 71 -14.33 15.49 1.97
C ILE A 71 -15.77 15.40 2.45
N THR A 72 -16.13 14.27 3.02
CA THR A 72 -17.49 14.00 3.49
C THR A 72 -17.53 13.80 5.01
N PRO A 73 -18.69 13.99 5.67
CA PRO A 73 -18.79 13.78 7.12
C PRO A 73 -18.39 12.38 7.57
N ARG A 74 -18.55 11.35 6.73
CA ARG A 74 -18.14 9.98 7.09
C ARG A 74 -16.61 9.81 7.07
N VAL A 75 -15.92 10.46 6.14
CA VAL A 75 -14.46 10.48 6.09
C VAL A 75 -13.90 11.25 7.28
N GLU A 76 -14.48 12.42 7.62
CA GLU A 76 -14.09 13.19 8.80
C GLU A 76 -14.32 12.42 10.10
N LYS A 77 -15.44 11.71 10.21
CA LYS A 77 -15.72 10.85 11.37
C LYS A 77 -14.67 9.75 11.53
N LEU A 78 -14.30 9.06 10.44
CA LEU A 78 -13.24 8.05 10.51
C LEU A 78 -11.89 8.67 10.83
N PHE A 79 -11.58 9.85 10.26
CA PHE A 79 -10.37 10.59 10.59
C PHE A 79 -10.27 10.83 12.11
N ILE A 80 -11.31 11.33 12.74
CA ILE A 80 -11.33 11.59 14.20
C ILE A 80 -11.12 10.29 15.00
N ILE A 81 -11.71 9.17 14.55
CA ILE A 81 -11.55 7.88 15.23
C ILE A 81 -10.10 7.41 15.15
N LEU A 82 -9.51 7.46 13.96
CA LEU A 82 -8.13 7.02 13.73
C LEU A 82 -7.11 7.94 14.43
N ASP A 83 -7.39 9.24 14.48
CA ASP A 83 -6.55 10.22 15.18
C ASP A 83 -6.52 9.96 16.69
N LYS A 84 -7.69 9.72 17.29
CA LYS A 84 -7.80 9.31 18.70
C LYS A 84 -7.08 7.99 19.01
N ALA A 85 -7.01 7.10 18.01
CA ALA A 85 -6.26 5.85 18.10
C ALA A 85 -4.75 6.02 17.81
N ASN A 86 -4.29 7.25 17.59
CA ASN A 86 -2.89 7.58 17.28
C ASN A 86 -2.36 6.93 15.99
N LEU A 87 -3.26 6.68 15.02
CA LEU A 87 -2.94 6.06 13.73
C LEU A 87 -2.64 7.08 12.62
N LYS A 88 -2.39 8.35 12.97
CA LYS A 88 -1.97 9.45 12.07
C LYS A 88 -2.77 9.49 10.76
N PRO A 89 -4.09 9.67 10.80
CA PRO A 89 -4.90 9.70 9.58
C PRO A 89 -4.55 10.91 8.71
N VAL A 90 -4.66 10.73 7.39
CA VAL A 90 -4.50 11.79 6.40
C VAL A 90 -5.61 11.68 5.37
N ILE A 91 -6.44 12.71 5.26
CA ILE A 91 -7.48 12.75 4.22
C ILE A 91 -6.80 13.03 2.88
N SER A 92 -7.01 12.12 1.93
CA SER A 92 -6.50 12.25 0.56
C SER A 92 -7.66 12.58 -0.38
N ASN A 93 -7.50 13.64 -1.17
CA ASN A 93 -8.40 13.95 -2.28
C ASN A 93 -8.10 13.12 -3.55
N GLN A 94 -7.11 12.24 -3.48
CA GLN A 94 -6.70 11.35 -4.57
C GLN A 94 -6.37 9.94 -4.03
N ILE A 95 -7.24 9.42 -3.16
CA ILE A 95 -7.00 8.13 -2.49
C ILE A 95 -6.74 6.99 -3.49
N LEU A 96 -7.41 6.97 -4.64
CA LEU A 96 -7.20 5.95 -5.66
C LEU A 96 -5.80 6.02 -6.26
N VAL A 97 -5.27 7.21 -6.51
CA VAL A 97 -3.89 7.40 -6.99
C VAL A 97 -2.92 6.82 -5.97
N TRP A 98 -3.15 7.11 -4.69
CA TRP A 98 -2.34 6.58 -3.60
C TRP A 98 -2.37 5.04 -3.58
N LEU A 99 -3.56 4.45 -3.57
CA LEU A 99 -3.76 2.99 -3.48
C LEU A 99 -3.10 2.25 -4.65
N ILE A 100 -3.36 2.69 -5.89
CA ILE A 100 -2.84 2.02 -7.10
C ILE A 100 -1.32 2.14 -7.17
N THR A 101 -0.75 3.32 -6.92
CA THR A 101 0.70 3.48 -6.94
C THR A 101 1.39 2.77 -5.78
N HIS A 102 0.75 2.75 -4.60
CA HIS A 102 1.22 1.95 -3.47
C HIS A 102 1.25 0.46 -3.80
N TYR A 103 0.21 -0.06 -4.45
CA TYR A 103 0.13 -1.46 -4.89
C TYR A 103 1.33 -1.84 -5.77
N ALA A 104 1.64 -1.03 -6.78
CA ALA A 104 2.77 -1.26 -7.67
C ALA A 104 4.12 -1.26 -6.92
N VAL A 105 4.29 -0.34 -5.98
CA VAL A 105 5.49 -0.26 -5.14
C VAL A 105 5.58 -1.45 -4.20
N ALA A 106 4.48 -1.79 -3.51
CA ALA A 106 4.43 -2.86 -2.53
C ALA A 106 4.69 -4.23 -3.17
N ALA A 107 4.07 -4.54 -4.31
CA ALA A 107 4.30 -5.78 -5.04
C ALA A 107 5.76 -5.96 -5.42
N SER A 108 6.36 -4.93 -6.05
CA SER A 108 7.75 -4.98 -6.49
C SER A 108 8.72 -5.08 -5.31
N LEU A 109 8.46 -4.35 -4.23
CA LEU A 109 9.30 -4.37 -3.04
C LEU A 109 9.23 -5.72 -2.33
N SER A 110 8.03 -6.27 -2.16
CA SER A 110 7.81 -7.58 -1.55
C SER A 110 8.48 -8.69 -2.36
N ALA A 111 8.38 -8.65 -3.71
CA ALA A 111 9.08 -9.58 -4.58
C ALA A 111 10.60 -9.52 -4.40
N GLY A 112 11.16 -8.32 -4.29
CA GLY A 112 12.59 -8.12 -4.04
C GLY A 112 13.03 -8.70 -2.69
N ILE A 113 12.25 -8.47 -1.63
CA ILE A 113 12.54 -9.00 -0.29
C ILE A 113 12.41 -10.53 -0.28
N MET A 114 11.37 -11.07 -0.89
CA MET A 114 11.19 -12.53 -1.04
C MET A 114 12.38 -13.17 -1.77
N SER A 115 12.87 -12.55 -2.85
CA SER A 115 14.02 -13.07 -3.60
C SER A 115 15.33 -13.00 -2.79
N ALA A 116 15.44 -12.09 -1.86
CA ALA A 116 16.56 -12.01 -0.92
C ALA A 116 16.45 -12.99 0.26
N GLY A 117 15.24 -13.48 0.54
CA GLY A 117 14.91 -14.38 1.64
C GLY A 117 14.55 -13.70 2.96
N SER A 118 14.84 -12.42 3.15
CA SER A 118 14.40 -11.59 4.28
C SER A 118 14.64 -10.11 4.00
N ALA A 119 13.99 -9.23 4.76
CA ALA A 119 14.18 -7.80 4.67
C ALA A 119 15.64 -7.38 5.02
N SER A 120 16.26 -8.01 6.00
CA SER A 120 17.67 -7.77 6.34
C SER A 120 18.60 -8.13 5.17
N LYS A 121 18.48 -9.33 4.60
CA LYS A 121 19.29 -9.75 3.45
C LYS A 121 19.05 -8.88 2.21
N PHE A 122 17.84 -8.39 2.03
CA PHE A 122 17.50 -7.46 0.96
C PHE A 122 18.33 -6.19 1.04
N ILE A 123 18.45 -5.58 2.23
CA ILE A 123 19.20 -4.32 2.44
C ILE A 123 20.69 -4.51 2.19
N GLU A 124 21.24 -5.67 2.51
CA GLU A 124 22.64 -6.00 2.27
C GLU A 124 22.94 -6.18 0.79
N ASN A 125 21.95 -6.63 -0.01
CA ASN A 125 22.14 -6.94 -1.42
C ASN A 125 21.78 -5.77 -2.35
N THR A 126 22.80 -4.97 -2.67
CA THR A 126 22.65 -3.82 -3.59
C THR A 126 22.14 -4.20 -4.99
N ALA A 127 22.48 -5.41 -5.48
CA ALA A 127 22.03 -5.85 -6.81
C ALA A 127 20.52 -6.10 -6.81
N ILE A 128 20.00 -6.78 -5.80
CA ILE A 128 18.56 -7.01 -5.65
C ILE A 128 17.81 -5.67 -5.50
N ILE A 129 18.32 -4.74 -4.67
CA ILE A 129 17.71 -3.42 -4.51
C ILE A 129 17.63 -2.69 -5.86
N LYS A 130 18.69 -2.73 -6.68
CA LYS A 130 18.68 -2.09 -8.00
C LYS A 130 17.62 -2.71 -8.93
N ILE A 131 17.48 -4.03 -8.92
CA ILE A 131 16.45 -4.74 -9.70
C ILE A 131 15.06 -4.33 -9.21
N THR A 132 14.83 -4.36 -7.91
CA THR A 132 13.58 -3.95 -7.29
C THR A 132 13.20 -2.51 -7.64
N MET A 133 14.18 -1.58 -7.61
CA MET A 133 13.94 -0.19 -8.00
C MET A 133 13.55 -0.04 -9.48
N LYS A 134 14.09 -0.90 -10.36
CA LYS A 134 13.68 -0.92 -11.78
C LYS A 134 12.25 -1.46 -11.91
N ALA A 135 11.93 -2.58 -11.23
CA ALA A 135 10.58 -3.15 -11.24
C ALA A 135 9.53 -2.14 -10.71
N ILE A 136 9.83 -1.42 -9.63
CA ILE A 136 8.96 -0.34 -9.14
C ILE A 136 8.72 0.72 -10.23
N ARG A 137 9.75 1.13 -10.98
CA ARG A 137 9.60 2.11 -12.07
C ARG A 137 8.72 1.60 -13.20
N GLU A 138 8.86 0.33 -13.54
CA GLU A 138 8.02 -0.33 -14.55
C GLU A 138 6.57 -0.36 -14.08
N GLY A 139 6.30 -0.78 -12.84
CA GLY A 139 4.96 -0.73 -12.24
C GLY A 139 4.37 0.68 -12.21
N LEU A 140 5.15 1.71 -11.83
CA LEU A 140 4.70 3.10 -11.88
C LEU A 140 4.47 3.60 -13.33
N ALA A 141 5.20 3.08 -14.31
CA ALA A 141 4.97 3.38 -15.73
C ALA A 141 3.66 2.74 -16.23
N ILE A 142 3.32 1.54 -15.73
CA ILE A 142 2.02 0.90 -15.99
C ILE A 142 0.90 1.76 -15.40
N CYS A 143 1.01 2.20 -14.14
CA CYS A 143 0.05 3.14 -13.53
C CYS A 143 -0.17 4.37 -14.42
N LYS A 144 0.92 4.94 -14.97
CA LYS A 144 0.81 6.10 -15.87
C LYS A 144 0.04 5.77 -17.16
N ARG A 145 0.22 4.57 -17.73
CA ARG A 145 -0.56 4.13 -18.91
C ARG A 145 -2.04 3.95 -18.59
N MET A 146 -2.37 3.56 -17.36
CA MET A 146 -3.73 3.48 -16.83
C MET A 146 -4.35 4.86 -16.53
N GLY A 147 -3.65 5.96 -16.84
CA GLY A 147 -4.12 7.33 -16.58
C GLY A 147 -3.84 7.84 -15.16
N ILE A 148 -3.12 7.08 -14.35
CA ILE A 148 -2.74 7.44 -12.99
C ILE A 148 -1.39 8.15 -12.99
N ASN A 149 -1.31 9.39 -12.51
CA ASN A 149 -0.03 10.10 -12.45
C ASN A 149 0.74 9.77 -11.15
N PRO A 150 1.80 8.92 -11.20
CA PRO A 150 2.49 8.52 -9.98
C PRO A 150 3.24 9.67 -9.29
N LYS A 151 3.56 10.76 -9.99
CA LYS A 151 4.28 11.92 -9.44
C LYS A 151 3.43 12.75 -8.47
N THR A 152 2.12 12.56 -8.48
CA THR A 152 1.19 13.20 -7.56
C THR A 152 1.50 12.78 -6.12
N GLU A 153 1.86 11.52 -5.93
CA GLU A 153 2.31 11.01 -4.64
C GLU A 153 3.79 11.33 -4.42
N LYS A 154 4.07 12.18 -3.42
CA LYS A 154 5.44 12.64 -3.12
C LYS A 154 6.41 11.49 -2.82
N ALA A 155 5.94 10.43 -2.15
CA ALA A 155 6.74 9.27 -1.82
C ALA A 155 7.30 8.56 -3.05
N ASN A 156 6.54 8.54 -4.16
CA ASN A 156 6.96 7.89 -5.40
C ASN A 156 8.16 8.58 -6.07
N ARG A 157 8.43 9.84 -5.72
CA ARG A 157 9.55 10.60 -6.31
C ARG A 157 10.89 9.95 -6.02
N LEU A 158 11.04 9.29 -4.88
CA LEU A 158 12.25 8.53 -4.55
C LEU A 158 12.59 7.50 -5.63
N TYR A 159 11.60 6.74 -6.07
CA TYR A 159 11.80 5.66 -7.04
C TYR A 159 12.14 6.16 -8.44
N LEU A 160 11.78 7.42 -8.74
CA LEU A 160 12.04 8.05 -10.04
C LEU A 160 13.43 8.72 -10.12
N LEU A 161 14.15 8.85 -8.99
CA LEU A 161 15.51 9.39 -8.96
C LEU A 161 16.51 8.42 -9.59
N PRO A 162 17.65 8.90 -10.14
CA PRO A 162 18.73 8.01 -10.61
C PRO A 162 19.11 6.95 -9.57
N LEU A 163 19.46 5.74 -10.01
CA LEU A 163 19.71 4.62 -9.09
C LEU A 163 20.83 4.88 -8.10
N PHE A 164 21.85 5.65 -8.48
CA PHE A 164 22.95 6.00 -7.59
C PHE A 164 22.51 6.91 -6.42
N ILE A 165 21.35 7.57 -6.55
CA ILE A 165 20.74 8.37 -5.48
C ILE A 165 19.68 7.55 -4.74
N SER A 166 18.76 6.90 -5.49
CA SER A 166 17.61 6.22 -4.88
C SER A 166 18.02 4.98 -4.07
N VAL A 167 19.04 4.22 -4.51
CA VAL A 167 19.47 3.00 -3.81
C VAL A 167 20.04 3.28 -2.40
N PRO A 168 20.96 4.23 -2.19
CA PRO A 168 21.42 4.55 -0.83
C PRO A 168 20.30 5.05 0.08
N ILE A 169 19.39 5.86 -0.45
CA ILE A 169 18.23 6.37 0.31
C ILE A 169 17.31 5.21 0.69
N ALA A 170 17.02 4.30 -0.24
CA ALA A 170 16.21 3.12 0.01
C ALA A 170 16.84 2.22 1.10
N LYS A 171 18.15 1.97 1.03
CA LYS A 171 18.85 1.24 2.09
C LYS A 171 18.65 1.86 3.47
N LYS A 172 18.74 3.18 3.55
CA LYS A 172 18.54 3.89 4.82
C LYS A 172 17.10 3.80 5.31
N ILE A 173 16.12 3.93 4.42
CA ILE A 173 14.68 3.87 4.79
C ILE A 173 14.31 2.44 5.21
N TYR A 174 14.62 1.45 4.37
CA TYR A 174 14.23 0.05 4.61
C TYR A 174 15.13 -0.65 5.62
N GLY A 175 16.26 -0.04 5.99
CA GLY A 175 17.14 -0.47 7.08
C GLY A 175 16.57 -0.23 8.48
N ASN A 176 15.38 0.36 8.59
CA ASN A 176 14.71 0.55 9.87
C ASN A 176 14.13 -0.77 10.38
N ASP A 177 14.46 -1.15 11.61
CA ASP A 177 14.09 -2.45 12.21
C ASP A 177 12.56 -2.68 12.24
N ALA A 178 11.77 -1.63 12.53
CA ALA A 178 10.31 -1.75 12.56
C ALA A 178 9.75 -2.03 11.16
N LEU A 179 10.33 -1.43 10.09
CA LEU A 179 9.94 -1.74 8.72
C LEU A 179 10.34 -3.15 8.32
N GLN A 180 11.53 -3.61 8.70
CA GLN A 180 11.96 -4.98 8.41
C GLN A 180 11.01 -5.99 9.05
N LEU A 181 10.66 -5.78 10.32
CA LEU A 181 9.71 -6.64 11.03
C LEU A 181 8.33 -6.67 10.33
N MET A 182 7.85 -5.50 9.87
CA MET A 182 6.58 -5.41 9.13
C MET A 182 6.64 -6.15 7.79
N PHE A 183 7.73 -6.00 7.03
CA PHE A 183 7.91 -6.67 5.74
C PHE A 183 8.04 -8.19 5.92
N ASP A 184 8.88 -8.66 6.83
CA ASP A 184 9.06 -10.09 7.07
C ASP A 184 7.75 -10.72 7.56
N GLY A 185 7.00 -10.02 8.43
CA GLY A 185 5.68 -10.44 8.88
C GLY A 185 4.69 -10.57 7.70
N HIS A 186 4.59 -9.55 6.85
CA HIS A 186 3.68 -9.57 5.70
C HIS A 186 4.04 -10.69 4.71
N ILE A 187 5.32 -10.81 4.37
CA ILE A 187 5.81 -11.80 3.40
C ILE A 187 5.58 -13.23 3.90
N ASN A 188 5.82 -13.49 5.17
CA ASN A 188 5.66 -14.82 5.75
C ASN A 188 4.18 -15.24 5.86
N HIS A 189 3.27 -14.28 6.07
CA HIS A 189 1.85 -14.57 6.26
C HIS A 189 0.99 -14.46 4.99
N SER A 190 1.46 -13.75 3.95
CA SER A 190 0.66 -13.48 2.75
C SER A 190 1.40 -13.74 1.42
N PRO A 191 2.12 -14.86 1.25
CA PRO A 191 2.90 -15.09 0.03
C PRO A 191 2.02 -15.22 -1.22
N VAL A 192 0.79 -15.72 -1.06
CA VAL A 192 -0.19 -15.86 -2.16
C VAL A 192 -0.67 -14.48 -2.61
N GLU A 193 -0.96 -13.58 -1.67
CA GLU A 193 -1.35 -12.20 -1.99
C GLU A 193 -0.25 -11.48 -2.77
N ILE A 194 1.01 -11.61 -2.33
CA ILE A 194 2.14 -10.97 -3.01
C ILE A 194 2.28 -11.48 -4.44
N ARG A 195 2.13 -12.78 -4.66
CA ARG A 195 2.15 -13.37 -6.00
C ARG A 195 1.02 -12.79 -6.86
N GLN A 196 -0.21 -12.73 -6.34
CA GLN A 196 -1.34 -12.14 -7.02
C GLN A 196 -1.06 -10.66 -7.38
N MET A 197 -0.48 -9.90 -6.45
CA MET A 197 -0.13 -8.51 -6.71
C MET A 197 0.86 -8.35 -7.87
N ILE A 198 1.80 -9.26 -8.03
CA ILE A 198 2.76 -9.26 -9.14
C ILE A 198 2.06 -9.61 -10.45
N ASP A 199 1.23 -10.64 -10.44
CA ASP A 199 0.49 -11.11 -11.61
C ASP A 199 -0.46 -10.01 -12.13
N ASP A 200 -1.20 -9.34 -11.25
CA ASP A 200 -2.09 -8.21 -11.59
C ASP A 200 -1.34 -7.08 -12.33
N ILE A 201 -0.11 -6.77 -11.91
CA ILE A 201 0.71 -5.74 -12.55
C ILE A 201 1.21 -6.22 -13.91
N ILE A 202 1.65 -7.47 -14.02
CA ILE A 202 2.12 -8.06 -15.29
C ILE A 202 0.99 -8.06 -16.30
N ASP A 203 -0.19 -8.55 -15.92
CA ASP A 203 -1.37 -8.63 -16.79
C ASP A 203 -1.83 -7.24 -17.27
N SER A 204 -1.65 -6.20 -16.44
CA SER A 204 -1.94 -4.82 -16.82
C SER A 204 -0.86 -4.19 -17.70
N GLY A 205 0.32 -4.81 -17.78
CA GLY A 205 1.47 -4.35 -18.54
C GLY A 205 1.51 -4.84 -20.00
N ILE A 206 0.76 -5.90 -20.27
CA ILE A 206 0.65 -6.52 -21.60
C ILE A 206 -0.46 -5.80 -22.38
#